data_9002d72378ee30dc2bc49dfedd1c7960
#
_entry.id   9002d72378ee30dc2bc49dfedd1c7960
#
_cell.length_a   1.000
_cell.length_b   1.000
_cell.length_c   1.000
_cell.angle_alpha   90.00
_cell.angle_beta   90.00
_cell.angle_gamma   90.00
#
_symmetry.space_group_name_H-M   'P 1'
#
loop_
_entity.id
_entity.type
_entity.pdbx_description
1 polymer ?
#
loop_
_entity_poly.entity_id
_entity_poly.type
_entity_poly.pdbx_seq_one_letter_code
_entity_poly.pdbx_strand_id
1 'polypeptide(L)'
;IKLFPAQLMFYDYYYASSINKIMFRLNLSKILSKINCLFIKTVTSINPTHILVFKGMELSPKSLLWAKQRGIKLVNYNPDNPFVFSGKGSGNSNITKSIELYDLHFTYNLDTQKKLKEQHKVKTELLPFAFDISQELFEVCQKEKEVLKVCFLGNPDKLRASFIEALAEIGIEIDVYGNDWNNYINHDNITIFSPVYGDDQW
;
A
#
# COMPACT_ATOMS: atom_id res chain seq x y z
N ILE A 1 -9.64 -10.10 -17.42
CA ILE A 1 -8.60 -9.62 -16.49
C ILE A 1 -7.84 -10.82 -15.96
N LYS A 2 -6.51 -10.75 -15.90
CA LYS A 2 -5.64 -11.76 -15.29
C LYS A 2 -4.82 -11.11 -14.18
N LEU A 3 -4.85 -11.69 -12.99
CA LEU A 3 -4.05 -11.25 -11.86
C LEU A 3 -2.66 -11.90 -11.89
N PHE A 4 -1.61 -11.11 -11.63
CA PHE A 4 -0.25 -11.57 -11.38
C PHE A 4 0.15 -11.20 -9.94
N PRO A 5 0.22 -12.17 -9.00
CA PRO A 5 0.33 -11.91 -7.56
C PRO A 5 1.78 -11.70 -7.11
N ALA A 6 2.49 -10.71 -7.66
CA ALA A 6 3.91 -10.46 -7.38
C ALA A 6 4.22 -10.29 -5.88
N GLN A 7 3.39 -9.54 -5.17
CA GLN A 7 3.55 -9.29 -3.74
C GLN A 7 3.35 -10.55 -2.89
N LEU A 8 2.32 -11.36 -3.20
CA LEU A 8 2.10 -12.62 -2.50
C LEU A 8 3.29 -13.57 -2.69
N MET A 9 3.79 -13.70 -3.92
CA MET A 9 4.98 -14.53 -4.20
C MET A 9 6.21 -14.06 -3.42
N PHE A 10 6.36 -12.74 -3.23
CA PHE A 10 7.42 -12.19 -2.40
C PHE A 10 7.20 -12.52 -0.92
N TYR A 11 5.99 -12.36 -0.39
CA TYR A 11 5.65 -12.63 1.01
C TYR A 11 5.76 -14.13 1.34
N ASP A 12 5.27 -15.01 0.49
CA ASP A 12 5.43 -16.46 0.64
C ASP A 12 6.89 -16.84 0.81
N TYR A 13 7.78 -16.27 0.00
CA TYR A 13 9.21 -16.49 0.15
C TYR A 13 9.76 -15.86 1.43
N TYR A 14 9.44 -14.58 1.68
CA TYR A 14 10.06 -13.80 2.75
C TYR A 14 9.68 -14.31 4.14
N TYR A 15 8.43 -14.73 4.32
CA TYR A 15 7.93 -15.24 5.60
C TYR A 15 8.08 -16.75 5.79
N ALA A 16 8.46 -17.49 4.78
CA ALA A 16 8.69 -18.94 4.90
C ALA A 16 9.82 -19.30 5.88
N SER A 17 10.84 -18.44 6.04
CA SER A 17 11.92 -18.70 7.00
C SER A 17 12.70 -17.44 7.38
N SER A 18 13.35 -17.47 8.55
CA SER A 18 14.27 -16.41 8.97
C SER A 18 15.50 -16.29 8.06
N ILE A 19 15.94 -17.42 7.48
CA ILE A 19 17.05 -17.44 6.52
C ILE A 19 16.69 -16.64 5.27
N ASN A 20 15.48 -16.78 4.74
CA ASN A 20 15.02 -16.02 3.57
C ASN A 20 15.02 -14.51 3.85
N LYS A 21 14.62 -14.11 5.05
CA LYS A 21 14.65 -12.70 5.49
C LYS A 21 16.08 -12.16 5.51
N ILE A 22 17.03 -12.93 6.05
CA ILE A 22 18.46 -12.57 6.10
C ILE A 22 19.03 -12.50 4.67
N MET A 23 18.81 -13.52 3.85
CA MET A 23 19.26 -13.54 2.45
C MET A 23 18.74 -12.36 1.65
N PHE A 24 17.47 -12.01 1.83
CA PHE A 24 16.89 -10.83 1.18
C PHE A 24 17.52 -9.52 1.66
N ARG A 25 17.74 -9.37 2.96
CA ARG A 25 18.37 -8.16 3.55
C ARG A 25 19.82 -7.98 3.10
N LEU A 26 20.54 -9.07 2.88
CA LEU A 26 21.92 -9.07 2.38
C LEU A 26 22.01 -8.97 0.84
N ASN A 27 20.87 -8.82 0.13
CA ASN A 27 20.78 -8.80 -1.33
C ASN A 27 21.29 -10.10 -2.01
N LEU A 28 21.31 -11.21 -1.28
CA LEU A 28 21.70 -12.55 -1.79
C LEU A 28 20.52 -13.34 -2.34
N SER A 29 19.29 -12.87 -2.12
CA SER A 29 18.07 -13.51 -2.58
C SER A 29 17.82 -13.28 -4.07
N LYS A 30 17.44 -14.35 -4.78
CA LYS A 30 17.03 -14.30 -6.19
C LYS A 30 15.51 -14.16 -6.37
N ILE A 31 14.74 -13.89 -5.30
CA ILE A 31 13.28 -13.89 -5.36
C ILE A 31 12.75 -12.85 -6.36
N LEU A 32 13.25 -11.61 -6.32
CA LEU A 32 12.80 -10.56 -7.26
C LEU A 32 13.14 -10.93 -8.72
N SER A 33 14.30 -11.52 -8.97
CA SER A 33 14.66 -12.02 -10.32
C SER A 33 13.70 -13.10 -10.79
N LYS A 34 13.31 -14.00 -9.89
CA LYS A 34 12.35 -15.09 -10.16
C LYS A 34 10.95 -14.53 -10.49
N ILE A 35 10.47 -13.56 -9.69
CA ILE A 35 9.19 -12.88 -9.93
C ILE A 35 9.21 -12.17 -11.28
N ASN A 36 10.28 -11.44 -11.59
CA ASN A 36 10.39 -10.71 -12.86
C ASN A 36 10.49 -11.63 -14.09
N CYS A 37 11.20 -12.76 -13.97
CA CYS A 37 11.23 -13.77 -15.02
C CYS A 37 9.83 -14.35 -15.28
N LEU A 38 9.10 -14.65 -14.20
CA LEU A 38 7.73 -15.17 -14.31
C LEU A 38 6.76 -14.12 -14.85
N PHE A 39 6.90 -12.87 -14.44
CA PHE A 39 6.14 -11.74 -15.00
C PHE A 39 6.31 -11.67 -16.53
N ILE A 40 7.55 -11.69 -17.03
CA ILE A 40 7.84 -11.66 -18.46
C ILE A 40 7.19 -12.86 -19.17
N LYS A 41 7.31 -14.08 -18.63
CA LYS A 41 6.67 -15.27 -19.19
C LYS A 41 5.15 -15.14 -19.25
N THR A 42 4.55 -14.64 -18.17
CA THR A 42 3.10 -14.45 -18.08
C THR A 42 2.61 -13.41 -19.10
N VAL A 43 3.29 -12.26 -19.17
CA VAL A 43 2.97 -11.21 -20.15
C VAL A 43 3.12 -11.71 -21.59
N THR A 44 4.18 -12.48 -21.89
CA THR A 44 4.38 -13.09 -23.20
C THR A 44 3.24 -14.04 -23.57
N SER A 45 2.79 -14.86 -22.61
CA SER A 45 1.71 -15.84 -22.85
C SER A 45 0.33 -15.19 -23.03
N ILE A 46 0.04 -14.11 -22.25
CA ILE A 46 -1.26 -13.45 -22.27
C ILE A 46 -1.36 -12.40 -23.37
N ASN A 47 -0.23 -11.78 -23.73
CA ASN A 47 -0.12 -10.67 -24.67
C ASN A 47 -1.14 -9.54 -24.38
N PRO A 48 -1.13 -8.92 -23.18
CA PRO A 48 -2.11 -7.93 -22.79
C PRO A 48 -1.87 -6.62 -23.51
N THR A 49 -2.93 -5.84 -23.74
CA THR A 49 -2.82 -4.46 -24.23
C THR A 49 -2.44 -3.45 -23.14
N HIS A 50 -2.84 -3.75 -21.90
CA HIS A 50 -2.62 -2.88 -20.73
C HIS A 50 -2.18 -3.71 -19.53
N ILE A 51 -1.30 -3.13 -18.72
CA ILE A 51 -0.91 -3.68 -17.42
C ILE A 51 -1.13 -2.61 -16.36
N LEU A 52 -2.03 -2.88 -15.41
CA LEU A 52 -2.15 -2.09 -14.18
C LEU A 52 -1.21 -2.66 -13.12
N VAL A 53 -0.29 -1.82 -12.64
CA VAL A 53 0.63 -2.15 -11.57
C VAL A 53 0.19 -1.46 -10.29
N PHE A 54 -0.18 -2.26 -9.31
CA PHE A 54 -0.48 -1.76 -7.97
C PHE A 54 0.82 -1.68 -7.17
N LYS A 55 1.20 -0.46 -6.74
CA LYS A 55 2.45 -0.13 -6.07
C LYS A 55 3.71 -0.40 -6.92
N GLY A 56 4.12 -1.65 -7.12
CA GLY A 56 5.19 -2.04 -8.06
C GLY A 56 6.56 -2.30 -7.43
N MET A 57 6.61 -2.62 -6.13
CA MET A 57 7.88 -2.88 -5.41
C MET A 57 8.65 -4.08 -5.96
N GLU A 58 7.96 -5.10 -6.42
CA GLU A 58 8.52 -6.39 -6.86
C GLU A 58 8.91 -6.38 -8.34
N LEU A 59 8.40 -5.42 -9.12
CA LEU A 59 8.67 -5.32 -10.56
C LEU A 59 9.88 -4.42 -10.82
N SER A 60 10.85 -4.95 -11.53
CA SER A 60 12.04 -4.18 -11.90
C SER A 60 11.75 -3.20 -13.04
N PRO A 61 12.44 -2.04 -13.06
CA PRO A 61 12.35 -1.12 -14.19
C PRO A 61 12.64 -1.79 -15.54
N LYS A 62 13.56 -2.77 -15.56
CA LYS A 62 13.90 -3.53 -16.78
C LYS A 62 12.71 -4.35 -17.31
N SER A 63 11.95 -4.98 -16.42
CA SER A 63 10.77 -5.77 -16.81
C SER A 63 9.63 -4.89 -17.32
N LEU A 64 9.43 -3.73 -16.70
CA LEU A 64 8.44 -2.75 -17.15
C LEU A 64 8.83 -2.13 -18.50
N LEU A 65 10.10 -1.75 -18.66
CA LEU A 65 10.61 -1.23 -19.94
C LEU A 65 10.46 -2.28 -21.05
N TRP A 66 10.75 -3.55 -20.77
CA TRP A 66 10.55 -4.66 -21.69
C TRP A 66 9.08 -4.77 -22.16
N ALA A 67 8.12 -4.61 -21.25
CA ALA A 67 6.70 -4.61 -21.60
C ALA A 67 6.32 -3.38 -22.43
N LYS A 68 6.79 -2.19 -22.03
CA LYS A 68 6.56 -0.94 -22.78
C LYS A 68 7.08 -0.98 -24.21
N GLN A 69 8.27 -1.56 -24.43
CA GLN A 69 8.87 -1.73 -25.77
C GLN A 69 8.04 -2.64 -26.69
N ARG A 70 7.10 -3.42 -26.14
CA ARG A 70 6.13 -4.24 -26.89
C ARG A 70 4.81 -3.53 -27.16
N GLY A 71 4.74 -2.23 -26.90
CA GLY A 71 3.53 -1.43 -27.10
C GLY A 71 2.48 -1.62 -26.02
N ILE A 72 2.79 -2.32 -24.92
CA ILE A 72 1.87 -2.51 -23.80
C ILE A 72 1.79 -1.21 -23.02
N LYS A 73 0.58 -0.72 -22.75
CA LYS A 73 0.33 0.45 -21.93
C LYS A 73 0.50 0.10 -20.45
N LEU A 74 1.33 0.87 -19.78
CA LEU A 74 1.62 0.68 -18.34
C LEU A 74 0.90 1.73 -17.53
N VAL A 75 0.09 1.28 -16.58
CA VAL A 75 -0.66 2.13 -15.65
C VAL A 75 -0.20 1.79 -14.24
N ASN A 76 0.03 2.79 -13.40
CA ASN A 76 0.38 2.59 -12.00
C ASN A 76 -0.69 3.17 -11.08
N TYR A 77 -1.06 2.44 -10.04
CA TYR A 77 -1.73 2.96 -8.87
C TYR A 77 -0.84 2.74 -7.66
N ASN A 78 -0.38 3.85 -7.04
CA ASN A 78 0.41 3.76 -5.83
C ASN A 78 -0.37 4.36 -4.65
N PRO A 79 -0.75 3.54 -3.64
CA PRO A 79 -1.44 4.01 -2.44
C PRO A 79 -0.52 4.72 -1.44
N ASP A 80 0.79 4.76 -1.70
CA ASP A 80 1.77 5.43 -0.86
C ASP A 80 2.47 6.56 -1.62
N ASN A 81 3.26 7.35 -0.90
CA ASN A 81 4.10 8.38 -1.52
C ASN A 81 5.30 7.71 -2.23
N PRO A 82 5.45 7.82 -3.57
CA PRO A 82 6.52 7.17 -4.31
C PRO A 82 7.91 7.83 -4.11
N PHE A 83 7.97 8.96 -3.42
CA PHE A 83 9.19 9.74 -3.18
C PHE A 83 9.72 9.61 -1.74
N VAL A 84 8.86 9.23 -0.79
CA VAL A 84 9.20 9.15 0.64
C VAL A 84 8.77 7.79 1.18
N PHE A 85 9.73 7.03 1.67
CA PHE A 85 9.48 5.71 2.22
C PHE A 85 9.59 5.75 3.75
N SER A 86 8.45 5.70 4.43
CA SER A 86 8.37 5.71 5.90
C SER A 86 8.81 4.39 6.55
N GLY A 87 8.85 3.31 5.77
CA GLY A 87 9.23 1.99 6.25
C GLY A 87 9.53 1.01 5.12
N LYS A 88 9.98 -0.20 5.47
CA LYS A 88 10.37 -1.24 4.49
C LYS A 88 9.25 -1.69 3.55
N GLY A 89 8.00 -1.53 3.96
CA GLY A 89 6.82 -1.90 3.16
C GLY A 89 6.24 -0.73 2.35
N SER A 90 6.66 0.52 2.58
CA SER A 90 6.10 1.70 1.91
C SER A 90 6.65 1.92 0.49
N GLY A 91 7.85 1.42 0.18
CA GLY A 91 8.42 1.53 -1.16
C GLY A 91 9.88 1.08 -1.23
N ASN A 92 10.42 1.13 -2.44
CA ASN A 92 11.83 0.85 -2.74
C ASN A 92 12.27 1.51 -4.05
N SER A 93 13.54 1.32 -4.41
CA SER A 93 14.11 1.90 -5.63
C SER A 93 13.46 1.45 -6.96
N ASN A 94 12.74 0.32 -6.97
CA ASN A 94 11.99 -0.09 -8.16
C ASN A 94 10.86 0.90 -8.46
N ILE A 95 10.13 1.35 -7.42
CA ILE A 95 9.07 2.36 -7.58
C ILE A 95 9.66 3.64 -8.17
N THR A 96 10.67 4.23 -7.51
CA THR A 96 11.23 5.52 -7.92
C THR A 96 11.80 5.49 -9.34
N LYS A 97 12.53 4.43 -9.67
CA LYS A 97 13.16 4.26 -10.99
C LYS A 97 12.17 3.91 -12.11
N SER A 98 10.95 3.55 -11.76
CA SER A 98 9.91 3.17 -12.73
C SER A 98 8.91 4.28 -13.02
N ILE A 99 8.94 5.41 -12.29
CA ILE A 99 7.95 6.48 -12.42
C ILE A 99 7.74 6.88 -13.90
N GLU A 100 8.80 7.13 -14.63
CA GLU A 100 8.75 7.62 -16.02
C GLU A 100 8.44 6.52 -17.06
N LEU A 101 8.37 5.27 -16.61
CA LEU A 101 8.01 4.16 -17.48
C LEU A 101 6.50 4.00 -17.67
N TYR A 102 5.71 4.49 -16.72
CA TYR A 102 4.26 4.38 -16.79
C TYR A 102 3.66 5.45 -17.72
N ASP A 103 2.65 5.06 -18.47
CA ASP A 103 1.90 5.96 -19.36
C ASP A 103 0.87 6.78 -18.59
N LEU A 104 0.46 6.29 -17.41
CA LEU A 104 -0.48 6.96 -16.52
C LEU A 104 -0.23 6.54 -15.07
N HIS A 105 -0.24 7.51 -14.16
CA HIS A 105 -0.27 7.26 -12.73
C HIS A 105 -1.61 7.66 -12.13
N PHE A 106 -2.13 6.82 -11.25
CA PHE A 106 -3.18 7.18 -10.31
C PHE A 106 -2.60 7.39 -8.92
N THR A 107 -3.02 8.44 -8.24
CA THR A 107 -2.70 8.74 -6.84
C THR A 107 -3.91 9.38 -6.17
N TYR A 108 -4.05 9.20 -4.85
CA TYR A 108 -5.08 9.88 -4.08
C TYR A 108 -4.59 11.23 -3.50
N ASN A 109 -3.30 11.49 -3.54
CA ASN A 109 -2.66 12.63 -2.87
C ASN A 109 -2.31 13.73 -3.87
N LEU A 110 -2.80 14.95 -3.61
CA LEU A 110 -2.61 16.12 -4.47
C LEU A 110 -1.15 16.57 -4.59
N ASP A 111 -0.38 16.50 -3.49
CA ASP A 111 1.04 16.89 -3.52
C ASP A 111 1.86 15.88 -4.33
N THR A 112 1.54 14.60 -4.20
CA THR A 112 2.14 13.55 -5.03
C THR A 112 1.81 13.74 -6.49
N GLN A 113 0.54 14.06 -6.82
CA GLN A 113 0.12 14.36 -8.19
C GLN A 113 0.91 15.55 -8.77
N LYS A 114 1.02 16.63 -8.00
CA LYS A 114 1.78 17.82 -8.41
C LYS A 114 3.24 17.48 -8.70
N LYS A 115 3.91 16.76 -7.80
CA LYS A 115 5.31 16.34 -7.99
C LYS A 115 5.50 15.45 -9.21
N LEU A 116 4.62 14.47 -9.43
CA LEU A 116 4.66 13.60 -10.61
C LEU A 116 4.54 14.40 -11.91
N LYS A 117 3.61 15.37 -11.96
CA LYS A 117 3.41 16.24 -13.14
C LYS A 117 4.59 17.19 -13.38
N GLU A 118 5.05 17.88 -12.33
CA GLU A 118 6.05 18.95 -12.46
C GLU A 118 7.49 18.43 -12.60
N GLN A 119 7.86 17.42 -11.79
CA GLN A 119 9.25 16.94 -11.73
C GLN A 119 9.52 15.79 -12.71
N HIS A 120 8.55 14.90 -12.91
CA HIS A 120 8.71 13.74 -13.78
C HIS A 120 7.96 13.87 -15.11
N LYS A 121 7.11 14.89 -15.28
CA LYS A 121 6.33 15.16 -16.50
C LYS A 121 5.49 13.96 -16.97
N VAL A 122 5.04 13.15 -16.03
CA VAL A 122 4.20 11.97 -16.29
C VAL A 122 2.72 12.33 -16.19
N LYS A 123 1.90 11.69 -17.02
CA LYS A 123 0.45 11.82 -16.94
C LYS A 123 -0.05 11.24 -15.61
N THR A 124 -0.83 12.02 -14.86
CA THR A 124 -1.29 11.64 -13.53
C THR A 124 -2.71 12.11 -13.30
N GLU A 125 -3.55 11.23 -12.77
CA GLU A 125 -4.93 11.49 -12.41
C GLU A 125 -5.16 11.17 -10.92
N LEU A 126 -6.09 11.89 -10.29
CA LEU A 126 -6.52 11.60 -8.93
C LEU A 126 -7.50 10.42 -8.93
N LEU A 127 -7.24 9.46 -8.08
CA LEU A 127 -8.13 8.37 -7.80
C LEU A 127 -8.18 8.15 -6.28
N PRO A 128 -9.20 8.66 -5.61
CA PRO A 128 -9.38 8.48 -4.17
C PRO A 128 -9.49 7.01 -3.79
N PHE A 129 -9.25 6.72 -2.52
CA PHE A 129 -9.65 5.43 -1.95
C PHE A 129 -11.17 5.30 -2.00
N ALA A 130 -11.61 4.09 -2.23
CA ALA A 130 -13.01 3.69 -2.15
C ALA A 130 -13.13 2.50 -1.20
N PHE A 131 -14.34 2.23 -0.77
CA PHE A 131 -14.70 1.05 0.00
C PHE A 131 -15.79 0.27 -0.75
N ASP A 132 -15.86 -1.00 -0.47
CA ASP A 132 -16.89 -1.91 -1.00
C ASP A 132 -17.40 -2.75 0.16
N ILE A 133 -18.62 -2.48 0.57
CA ILE A 133 -19.33 -3.23 1.61
C ILE A 133 -20.62 -3.81 1.04
N SER A 134 -21.06 -4.93 1.59
CA SER A 134 -22.35 -5.50 1.18
C SER A 134 -23.51 -4.59 1.59
N GLN A 135 -24.61 -4.65 0.82
CA GLN A 135 -25.80 -3.87 1.14
C GLN A 135 -26.37 -4.23 2.52
N GLU A 136 -26.31 -5.52 2.88
CA GLU A 136 -26.75 -6.01 4.19
C GLU A 136 -25.94 -5.38 5.33
N LEU A 137 -24.60 -5.34 5.20
CA LEU A 137 -23.73 -4.74 6.19
C LEU A 137 -23.96 -3.23 6.31
N PHE A 138 -24.12 -2.54 5.19
CA PHE A 138 -24.45 -1.12 5.17
C PHE A 138 -25.76 -0.82 5.92
N GLU A 139 -26.82 -1.62 5.68
CA GLU A 139 -28.10 -1.47 6.36
C GLU A 139 -28.04 -1.78 7.85
N VAL A 140 -27.19 -2.73 8.28
CA VAL A 140 -26.95 -3.00 9.70
C VAL A 140 -26.25 -1.79 10.35
N CYS A 141 -25.17 -1.29 9.76
CA CYS A 141 -24.46 -0.12 10.29
C CYS A 141 -25.36 1.12 10.40
N GLN A 142 -26.26 1.34 9.46
CA GLN A 142 -27.21 2.47 9.52
C GLN A 142 -28.25 2.38 10.66
N LYS A 143 -28.53 1.19 11.15
CA LYS A 143 -29.48 0.96 12.26
C LYS A 143 -28.82 1.05 13.63
N GLU A 144 -27.50 0.93 13.67
CA GLU A 144 -26.76 1.02 14.92
C GLU A 144 -26.75 2.46 15.45
N LYS A 145 -26.77 2.59 16.77
CA LYS A 145 -26.75 3.88 17.43
C LYS A 145 -25.32 4.43 17.43
N GLU A 146 -25.18 5.65 16.94
CA GLU A 146 -23.90 6.36 16.99
C GLU A 146 -23.38 6.51 18.43
N VAL A 147 -22.10 6.25 18.62
CA VAL A 147 -21.38 6.49 19.87
C VAL A 147 -20.52 7.75 19.69
N LEU A 148 -20.65 8.70 20.61
CA LEU A 148 -19.86 9.94 20.60
C LEU A 148 -18.41 9.66 21.05
N LYS A 149 -17.67 8.97 20.23
CA LYS A 149 -16.26 8.60 20.43
C LYS A 149 -15.48 8.76 19.14
N VAL A 150 -14.22 9.13 19.24
CA VAL A 150 -13.30 9.09 18.12
C VAL A 150 -12.75 7.68 17.96
N CYS A 151 -12.74 7.15 16.76
CA CYS A 151 -12.16 5.86 16.43
C CYS A 151 -10.97 6.05 15.49
N PHE A 152 -9.87 5.35 15.73
CA PHE A 152 -8.71 5.29 14.85
C PHE A 152 -8.35 3.84 14.54
N LEU A 153 -8.36 3.47 13.26
CA LEU A 153 -7.93 2.16 12.77
C LEU A 153 -6.59 2.28 12.05
N GLY A 154 -5.57 1.60 12.57
CA GLY A 154 -4.25 1.57 11.95
C GLY A 154 -3.13 1.32 12.95
N ASN A 155 -1.94 1.06 12.42
CA ASN A 155 -0.76 0.85 13.27
C ASN A 155 -0.14 2.17 13.72
N PRO A 156 0.53 2.21 14.89
CA PRO A 156 1.15 3.40 15.42
C PRO A 156 2.41 3.81 14.63
N ASP A 157 2.65 5.09 14.66
CA ASP A 157 3.95 5.72 14.48
C ASP A 157 4.03 6.93 15.44
N LYS A 158 5.20 7.53 15.58
CA LYS A 158 5.40 8.63 16.53
C LYS A 158 4.47 9.82 16.28
N LEU A 159 4.22 10.16 15.01
CA LEU A 159 3.38 11.30 14.65
C LEU A 159 1.91 11.02 14.99
N ARG A 160 1.42 9.83 14.64
CA ARG A 160 0.05 9.40 14.97
C ARG A 160 -0.17 9.34 16.48
N ALA A 161 0.78 8.78 17.20
CA ALA A 161 0.70 8.69 18.66
C ALA A 161 0.59 10.08 19.28
N SER A 162 1.49 11.00 18.95
CA SER A 162 1.46 12.37 19.47
C SER A 162 0.16 13.10 19.12
N PHE A 163 -0.40 12.86 17.92
CA PHE A 163 -1.68 13.46 17.52
C PHE A 163 -2.85 12.92 18.35
N ILE A 164 -2.89 11.59 18.56
CA ILE A 164 -3.93 10.94 19.34
C ILE A 164 -3.84 11.34 20.83
N GLU A 165 -2.63 11.39 21.39
CA GLU A 165 -2.42 11.88 22.77
C GLU A 165 -2.89 13.33 22.93
N ALA A 166 -2.56 14.21 22.00
CA ALA A 166 -3.01 15.61 22.07
C ALA A 166 -4.54 15.76 22.06
N LEU A 167 -5.26 14.89 21.35
CA LEU A 167 -6.71 14.85 21.40
C LEU A 167 -7.23 14.32 22.73
N ALA A 168 -6.58 13.30 23.29
CA ALA A 168 -6.95 12.74 24.59
C ALA A 168 -6.70 13.72 25.74
N GLU A 169 -5.64 14.52 25.68
CA GLU A 169 -5.31 15.57 26.67
C GLU A 169 -6.38 16.64 26.77
N ILE A 170 -7.09 16.94 25.69
CA ILE A 170 -8.23 17.89 25.71
C ILE A 170 -9.57 17.23 26.05
N GLY A 171 -9.55 15.98 26.53
CA GLY A 171 -10.71 15.27 27.06
C GLY A 171 -11.51 14.46 26.05
N ILE A 172 -10.98 14.22 24.85
CA ILE A 172 -11.64 13.37 23.84
C ILE A 172 -11.39 11.90 24.18
N GLU A 173 -12.46 11.12 24.28
CA GLU A 173 -12.36 9.66 24.37
C GLU A 173 -12.06 9.04 23.01
N ILE A 174 -11.04 8.17 22.94
CA ILE A 174 -10.55 7.63 21.67
C ILE A 174 -10.39 6.11 21.78
N ASP A 175 -10.98 5.39 20.83
CA ASP A 175 -10.75 3.96 20.65
C ASP A 175 -9.73 3.76 19.50
N VAL A 176 -8.59 3.13 19.77
CA VAL A 176 -7.55 2.83 18.78
C VAL A 176 -7.45 1.34 18.51
N TYR A 177 -7.49 0.96 17.24
CA TYR A 177 -7.42 -0.42 16.77
C TYR A 177 -6.15 -0.62 15.96
N GLY A 178 -5.27 -1.51 16.40
CA GLY A 178 -4.03 -1.81 15.68
C GLY A 178 -3.02 -2.56 16.54
N ASN A 179 -1.89 -2.95 15.90
CA ASN A 179 -0.81 -3.63 16.61
C ASN A 179 0.09 -2.63 17.33
N ASP A 180 0.66 -3.06 18.47
CA ASP A 180 1.76 -2.39 19.17
C ASP A 180 1.48 -0.98 19.73
N TRP A 181 0.23 -0.53 19.81
CA TRP A 181 -0.12 0.79 20.34
C TRP A 181 0.35 1.00 21.79
N ASN A 182 0.33 -0.03 22.63
CA ASN A 182 0.82 0.02 24.01
C ASN A 182 2.30 0.44 24.15
N ASN A 183 3.09 0.37 23.06
CA ASN A 183 4.47 0.82 23.04
C ASN A 183 4.62 2.31 22.74
N TYR A 184 3.53 2.99 22.41
CA TYR A 184 3.54 4.37 21.94
C TYR A 184 2.73 5.32 22.80
N ILE A 185 1.60 4.86 23.34
CA ILE A 185 0.65 5.69 24.09
C ILE A 185 0.17 4.98 25.35
N ASN A 186 -0.04 5.80 26.40
CA ASN A 186 -0.68 5.39 27.64
C ASN A 186 -1.44 6.60 28.23
N HIS A 187 -2.77 6.64 28.08
CA HIS A 187 -3.59 7.74 28.53
C HIS A 187 -4.99 7.24 28.90
N ASP A 188 -5.60 7.76 29.97
CA ASP A 188 -6.89 7.29 30.52
C ASP A 188 -8.05 7.44 29.53
N ASN A 189 -8.02 8.43 28.64
CA ASN A 189 -9.02 8.66 27.61
C ASN A 189 -8.79 7.83 26.33
N ILE A 190 -7.80 6.93 26.32
CA ILE A 190 -7.50 6.09 25.15
C ILE A 190 -7.71 4.63 25.49
N THR A 191 -8.60 3.98 24.77
CA THR A 191 -8.80 2.53 24.84
C THR A 191 -8.13 1.84 23.66
N ILE A 192 -7.24 0.87 23.94
CA ILE A 192 -6.49 0.16 22.90
C ILE A 192 -7.12 -1.20 22.65
N PHE A 193 -7.43 -1.48 21.41
CA PHE A 193 -8.00 -2.74 20.94
C PHE A 193 -7.06 -3.46 19.97
N SER A 194 -7.30 -4.76 19.81
CA SER A 194 -6.66 -5.56 18.77
C SER A 194 -7.01 -5.04 17.38
N PRO A 195 -6.14 -5.27 16.36
CA PRO A 195 -6.47 -4.87 15.00
C PRO A 195 -7.70 -5.61 14.47
N VAL A 196 -8.53 -4.90 13.73
CA VAL A 196 -9.70 -5.45 13.05
C VAL A 196 -9.49 -5.46 11.53
N TYR A 197 -10.05 -6.44 10.84
CA TYR A 197 -9.85 -6.66 9.41
C TYR A 197 -11.16 -7.08 8.72
N GLY A 198 -11.25 -6.78 7.42
CA GLY A 198 -12.42 -7.14 6.63
C GLY A 198 -13.69 -6.44 7.12
N ASP A 199 -14.77 -7.20 7.21
CA ASP A 199 -16.10 -6.67 7.57
C ASP A 199 -16.17 -6.18 9.03
N ASP A 200 -15.27 -6.63 9.91
CA ASP A 200 -15.19 -6.17 11.31
C ASP A 200 -14.71 -4.70 11.44
N GLN A 201 -14.36 -4.04 10.34
CA GLN A 201 -13.95 -2.63 10.31
C GLN A 201 -15.12 -1.64 10.21
N TRP A 202 -16.34 -2.14 9.99
CA TRP A 202 -17.55 -1.34 9.74
C TRP A 202 -18.52 -1.30 10.91
#